data_70a2ddb6c2c75bd01501fdeaad9d7401
#
_entry.id   70a2ddb6c2c75bd01501fdeaad9d7401
#
_cell.length_a   1.000
_cell.length_b   1.000
_cell.length_c   1.000
_cell.angle_alpha   90.00
_cell.angle_beta   90.00
_cell.angle_gamma   90.00
#
_symmetry.space_group_name_H-M   'P 1'
#
loop_
_entity.id
_entity.type
_entity.pdbx_description
1 polymer ?
#
loop_
_entity_poly.entity_id
_entity_poly.type
_entity_poly.pdbx_seq_one_letter_code
_entity_poly.pdbx_strand_id
1 'polypeptide(L)'
;MYWIYNVLLIFYWIGLIPVILYRLAFEDGFYERIKQSAGYMPASLLKKIEGRRAIWIHAASVGEIVATSPLVKEVKKEFPEAVVVVSVVTATGHAMAHRIIPEAEGIIFFPLDLPYLTRKILHIIKPITILLVETEIWPNFLRIAQSEDIPVMMVNGRISDRSMKRYKYISAFTKEMLRSIERFCMQSKFDAAHIEVLGAHTPDITVTGNMKYDQTY
;
A
#
# COMPACT_ATOMS: atom_id res chain seq x y z
N MET A 1 20.38 -6.91 1.08
CA MET A 1 19.72 -6.90 2.42
C MET A 1 18.37 -7.62 2.44
N TYR A 2 17.68 -7.76 1.32
CA TYR A 2 16.38 -8.48 1.22
C TYR A 2 16.43 -9.94 1.71
N TRP A 3 17.56 -10.65 1.52
CA TRP A 3 17.69 -12.00 2.04
C TRP A 3 17.53 -12.06 3.56
N ILE A 4 18.24 -11.16 4.29
CA ILE A 4 18.13 -11.09 5.76
C ILE A 4 16.69 -10.73 6.16
N TYR A 5 16.08 -9.75 5.49
CA TYR A 5 14.69 -9.37 5.72
C TYR A 5 13.74 -10.57 5.56
N ASN A 6 13.88 -11.34 4.48
CA ASN A 6 13.02 -12.49 4.21
C ASN A 6 13.20 -13.62 5.23
N VAL A 7 14.45 -13.87 5.69
CA VAL A 7 14.70 -14.84 6.77
C VAL A 7 14.03 -14.39 8.06
N LEU A 8 14.20 -13.13 8.46
CA LEU A 8 13.54 -12.58 9.65
C LEU A 8 12.02 -12.61 9.53
N LEU A 9 11.50 -12.35 8.34
CA LEU A 9 10.06 -12.38 8.06
C LEU A 9 9.49 -13.80 8.20
N ILE A 10 10.21 -14.83 7.78
CA ILE A 10 9.81 -16.24 8.00
C ILE A 10 9.71 -16.54 9.50
N PHE A 11 10.73 -16.20 10.29
CA PHE A 11 10.67 -16.39 11.75
C PHE A 11 9.54 -15.60 12.40
N TYR A 12 9.29 -14.35 11.94
CA TYR A 12 8.16 -13.55 12.39
C TYR A 12 6.82 -14.25 12.13
N TRP A 13 6.60 -14.78 10.92
CA TRP A 13 5.38 -15.52 10.58
C TRP A 13 5.22 -16.81 11.36
N ILE A 14 6.32 -17.57 11.58
CA ILE A 14 6.30 -18.76 12.43
C ILE A 14 5.86 -18.38 13.85
N GLY A 15 6.43 -17.31 14.42
CA GLY A 15 6.05 -16.82 15.75
C GLY A 15 4.59 -16.35 15.84
N LEU A 16 4.00 -15.91 14.74
CA LEU A 16 2.59 -15.50 14.69
C LEU A 16 1.59 -16.64 14.50
N ILE A 17 2.04 -17.88 14.21
CA ILE A 17 1.13 -19.02 13.99
C ILE A 17 0.09 -19.17 15.12
N PRO A 18 0.46 -19.14 16.42
CA PRO A 18 -0.55 -19.28 17.49
C PRO A 18 -1.61 -18.19 17.46
N VAL A 19 -1.20 -16.94 17.18
CA VAL A 19 -2.11 -15.79 17.07
C VAL A 19 -3.04 -15.94 15.85
N ILE A 20 -2.50 -16.39 14.73
CA ILE A 20 -3.27 -16.66 13.51
C ILE A 20 -4.31 -17.75 13.76
N LEU A 21 -3.92 -18.86 14.39
CA LEU A 21 -4.84 -19.95 14.73
C LEU A 21 -5.94 -19.50 15.70
N TYR A 22 -5.58 -18.71 16.72
CA TYR A 22 -6.57 -18.12 17.64
C TYR A 22 -7.56 -17.23 16.88
N ARG A 23 -7.09 -16.32 16.01
CA ARG A 23 -7.96 -15.43 15.25
C ARG A 23 -8.82 -16.17 14.22
N LEU A 24 -8.29 -17.21 13.59
CA LEU A 24 -9.08 -18.07 12.69
C LEU A 24 -10.24 -18.77 13.40
N ALA A 25 -10.07 -19.09 14.71
CA ALA A 25 -11.10 -19.75 15.50
C ALA A 25 -12.13 -18.79 16.10
N PHE A 26 -11.75 -17.53 16.38
CA PHE A 26 -12.55 -16.63 17.23
C PHE A 26 -12.84 -15.25 16.60
N GLU A 27 -12.26 -14.89 15.45
CA GLU A 27 -12.47 -13.58 14.81
C GLU A 27 -13.20 -13.76 13.49
N ASP A 28 -14.43 -13.25 13.43
CA ASP A 28 -15.25 -13.27 12.22
C ASP A 28 -14.55 -12.52 11.05
N GLY A 29 -14.58 -13.12 9.87
CA GLY A 29 -13.98 -12.53 8.66
C GLY A 29 -12.46 -12.64 8.56
N PHE A 30 -11.75 -13.13 9.60
CA PHE A 30 -10.29 -13.26 9.56
C PHE A 30 -9.83 -14.27 8.51
N TYR A 31 -10.58 -15.34 8.29
CA TYR A 31 -10.30 -16.33 7.25
C TYR A 31 -10.31 -15.68 5.85
N GLU A 32 -11.32 -14.90 5.52
CA GLU A 32 -11.39 -14.19 4.23
C GLU A 32 -10.26 -13.18 4.06
N ARG A 33 -9.88 -12.48 5.14
CA ARG A 33 -8.71 -11.61 5.14
C ARG A 33 -7.43 -12.35 4.76
N ILE A 34 -7.15 -13.47 5.40
CA ILE A 34 -5.96 -14.29 5.11
C ILE A 34 -6.00 -14.82 3.67
N LYS A 35 -7.15 -15.29 3.20
CA LYS A 35 -7.33 -15.75 1.82
C LYS A 35 -6.98 -14.65 0.82
N GLN A 36 -7.55 -13.46 0.98
CA GLN A 36 -7.29 -12.34 0.08
C GLN A 36 -5.82 -11.92 0.14
N SER A 37 -5.23 -11.80 1.34
CA SER A 37 -3.80 -11.48 1.51
C SER A 37 -2.86 -12.56 0.94
N ALA A 38 -3.37 -13.78 0.72
CA ALA A 38 -2.69 -14.88 0.02
C ALA A 38 -3.02 -14.95 -1.49
N GLY A 39 -3.74 -13.95 -2.02
CA GLY A 39 -4.06 -13.83 -3.44
C GLY A 39 -5.25 -14.67 -3.92
N TYR A 40 -6.19 -14.98 -3.04
CA TYR A 40 -7.49 -15.56 -3.43
C TYR A 40 -8.52 -14.43 -3.49
N MET A 41 -8.65 -13.84 -4.67
CA MET A 41 -9.51 -12.67 -4.88
C MET A 41 -10.97 -13.08 -5.14
N PRO A 42 -11.96 -12.25 -4.75
CA PRO A 42 -13.35 -12.48 -5.07
C PRO A 42 -13.59 -12.52 -6.58
N ALA A 43 -14.43 -13.47 -7.05
CA ALA A 43 -14.73 -13.61 -8.47
C ALA A 43 -15.38 -12.34 -9.08
N SER A 44 -16.12 -11.58 -8.26
CA SER A 44 -16.68 -10.28 -8.65
C SER A 44 -15.61 -9.26 -9.00
N LEU A 45 -14.51 -9.21 -8.24
CA LEU A 45 -13.37 -8.34 -8.54
C LEU A 45 -12.65 -8.81 -9.80
N LEU A 46 -12.36 -10.11 -9.91
CA LEU A 46 -11.66 -10.67 -11.09
C LEU A 46 -12.38 -10.29 -12.40
N LYS A 47 -13.70 -10.39 -12.43
CA LYS A 47 -14.51 -9.97 -13.60
C LYS A 47 -14.40 -8.47 -13.91
N LYS A 48 -14.26 -7.62 -12.88
CA LYS A 48 -14.17 -6.17 -13.06
C LYS A 48 -12.81 -5.72 -13.58
N ILE A 49 -11.73 -6.41 -13.21
CA ILE A 49 -10.36 -6.07 -13.62
C ILE A 49 -9.95 -6.72 -14.94
N GLU A 50 -10.66 -7.75 -15.40
CA GLU A 50 -10.32 -8.50 -16.61
C GLU A 50 -10.28 -7.58 -17.84
N GLY A 51 -9.11 -7.51 -18.51
CA GLY A 51 -8.90 -6.69 -19.69
C GLY A 51 -8.89 -5.16 -19.46
N ARG A 52 -8.97 -4.70 -18.22
CA ARG A 52 -9.02 -3.27 -17.89
C ARG A 52 -7.73 -2.80 -17.21
N ARG A 53 -7.45 -1.51 -17.31
CA ARG A 53 -6.33 -0.87 -16.61
C ARG A 53 -6.69 -0.66 -15.14
N ALA A 54 -5.91 -1.22 -14.24
CA ALA A 54 -6.13 -1.06 -12.81
C ALA A 54 -5.19 0.00 -12.22
N ILE A 55 -5.72 0.88 -11.36
CA ILE A 55 -4.94 1.77 -10.50
C ILE A 55 -5.10 1.21 -9.08
N TRP A 56 -3.99 0.84 -8.46
CA TRP A 56 -4.00 0.27 -7.12
C TRP A 56 -3.63 1.32 -6.08
N ILE A 57 -4.52 1.58 -5.13
CA ILE A 57 -4.30 2.52 -4.02
C ILE A 57 -4.21 1.71 -2.72
N HIS A 58 -3.13 1.88 -1.97
CA HIS A 58 -2.95 1.24 -0.67
C HIS A 58 -3.06 2.25 0.46
N ALA A 59 -3.99 2.01 1.40
CA ALA A 59 -4.23 2.81 2.60
C ALA A 59 -4.41 1.88 3.80
N ALA A 60 -3.46 1.84 4.74
CA ALA A 60 -3.40 0.82 5.78
C ALA A 60 -4.42 1.02 6.91
N SER A 61 -4.72 2.26 7.26
CA SER A 61 -5.54 2.63 8.42
C SER A 61 -6.86 3.31 8.04
N VAL A 62 -7.81 3.34 8.97
CA VAL A 62 -9.08 4.07 8.81
C VAL A 62 -8.86 5.54 8.47
N GLY A 63 -7.89 6.20 9.14
CA GLY A 63 -7.59 7.61 8.87
C GLY A 63 -7.04 7.87 7.47
N GLU A 64 -6.21 6.95 6.96
CA GLU A 64 -5.69 7.01 5.59
C GLU A 64 -6.81 6.77 4.57
N ILE A 65 -7.72 5.81 4.83
CA ILE A 65 -8.86 5.52 3.96
C ILE A 65 -9.77 6.73 3.85
N VAL A 66 -10.05 7.40 4.96
CA VAL A 66 -10.83 8.64 4.95
C VAL A 66 -10.14 9.71 4.10
N ALA A 67 -8.81 9.89 4.26
CA ALA A 67 -8.04 10.82 3.43
C ALA A 67 -7.97 10.42 1.95
N THR A 68 -8.12 9.14 1.64
CA THR A 68 -8.04 8.59 0.27
C THR A 68 -9.33 8.79 -0.53
N SER A 69 -10.49 8.94 0.13
CA SER A 69 -11.78 9.06 -0.56
C SER A 69 -11.82 10.17 -1.62
N PRO A 70 -11.38 11.42 -1.36
CA PRO A 70 -11.33 12.45 -2.39
C PRO A 70 -10.39 12.09 -3.56
N LEU A 71 -9.23 11.47 -3.24
CA LEU A 71 -8.27 11.04 -4.26
C LEU A 71 -8.89 10.02 -5.22
N VAL A 72 -9.63 9.03 -4.69
CA VAL A 72 -10.32 8.04 -5.54
C VAL A 72 -11.32 8.70 -6.47
N LYS A 73 -12.09 9.69 -5.98
CA LYS A 73 -13.05 10.44 -6.80
C LYS A 73 -12.37 11.18 -7.94
N GLU A 74 -11.26 11.88 -7.67
CA GLU A 74 -10.53 12.59 -8.71
C GLU A 74 -9.86 11.61 -9.70
N VAL A 75 -9.29 10.51 -9.21
CA VAL A 75 -8.74 9.45 -10.07
C VAL A 75 -9.82 8.89 -11.01
N LYS A 76 -11.03 8.63 -10.51
CA LYS A 76 -12.15 8.14 -11.34
C LYS A 76 -12.65 9.18 -12.34
N LYS A 77 -12.59 10.44 -12.00
CA LYS A 77 -12.96 11.55 -12.88
C LYS A 77 -11.97 11.72 -14.03
N GLU A 78 -10.66 11.66 -13.75
CA GLU A 78 -9.60 11.79 -14.73
C GLU A 78 -9.40 10.52 -15.57
N PHE A 79 -9.63 9.35 -14.98
CA PHE A 79 -9.45 8.05 -15.63
C PHE A 79 -10.72 7.19 -15.50
N PRO A 80 -11.85 7.56 -16.11
CA PRO A 80 -13.15 6.90 -15.93
C PRO A 80 -13.14 5.41 -16.34
N GLU A 81 -12.30 5.04 -17.30
CA GLU A 81 -12.16 3.65 -17.77
C GLU A 81 -11.27 2.78 -16.87
N ALA A 82 -10.46 3.40 -16.00
CA ALA A 82 -9.60 2.65 -15.10
C ALA A 82 -10.40 2.01 -13.97
N VAL A 83 -10.02 0.80 -13.59
CA VAL A 83 -10.51 0.13 -12.38
C VAL A 83 -9.69 0.63 -11.19
N VAL A 84 -10.35 1.15 -10.16
CA VAL A 84 -9.67 1.50 -8.92
C VAL A 84 -9.80 0.34 -7.93
N VAL A 85 -8.65 -0.21 -7.51
CA VAL A 85 -8.55 -1.22 -6.45
C VAL A 85 -7.94 -0.56 -5.22
N VAL A 86 -8.67 -0.59 -4.11
CA VAL A 86 -8.18 -0.07 -2.82
C VAL A 86 -7.80 -1.23 -1.92
N SER A 87 -6.60 -1.22 -1.36
CA SER A 87 -6.18 -2.24 -0.38
C SER A 87 -5.99 -1.65 1.01
N VAL A 88 -6.32 -2.45 2.00
CA VAL A 88 -6.29 -2.09 3.42
C VAL A 88 -5.63 -3.18 4.25
N VAL A 89 -5.21 -2.86 5.48
CA VAL A 89 -4.58 -3.85 6.37
C VAL A 89 -5.56 -4.40 7.40
N THR A 90 -6.54 -3.59 7.86
CA THR A 90 -7.42 -3.93 8.98
C THR A 90 -8.86 -4.22 8.56
N ALA A 91 -9.57 -5.07 9.30
CA ALA A 91 -11.00 -5.34 9.05
C ALA A 91 -11.85 -4.08 9.19
N THR A 92 -11.55 -3.23 10.18
CA THR A 92 -12.22 -1.93 10.36
C THR A 92 -11.97 -0.99 9.18
N GLY A 93 -10.73 -0.97 8.66
CA GLY A 93 -10.38 -0.24 7.44
C GLY A 93 -11.16 -0.76 6.22
N HIS A 94 -11.27 -2.08 6.08
CA HIS A 94 -12.01 -2.70 4.99
C HIS A 94 -13.50 -2.33 5.00
N ALA A 95 -14.15 -2.42 6.17
CA ALA A 95 -15.53 -2.01 6.34
C ALA A 95 -15.72 -0.50 6.07
N MET A 96 -14.80 0.34 6.54
CA MET A 96 -14.81 1.77 6.28
C MET A 96 -14.66 2.08 4.79
N ALA A 97 -13.71 1.45 4.09
CA ALA A 97 -13.49 1.67 2.67
C ALA A 97 -14.75 1.34 1.85
N HIS A 98 -15.42 0.22 2.13
CA HIS A 98 -16.71 -0.12 1.50
C HIS A 98 -17.78 0.94 1.70
N ARG A 99 -17.78 1.62 2.84
CA ARG A 99 -18.80 2.64 3.18
C ARG A 99 -18.55 3.97 2.51
N ILE A 100 -17.26 4.40 2.39
CA ILE A 100 -16.95 5.79 2.01
C ILE A 100 -16.23 5.92 0.66
N ILE A 101 -15.86 4.80 0.02
CA ILE A 101 -15.24 4.79 -1.31
C ILE A 101 -16.06 3.89 -2.25
N PRO A 102 -17.32 4.23 -2.52
CA PRO A 102 -18.18 3.44 -3.40
C PRO A 102 -17.70 3.44 -4.86
N GLU A 103 -16.84 4.40 -5.23
CA GLU A 103 -16.26 4.51 -6.57
C GLU A 103 -15.19 3.45 -6.84
N ALA A 104 -14.61 2.82 -5.81
CA ALA A 104 -13.66 1.73 -5.99
C ALA A 104 -14.37 0.45 -6.46
N GLU A 105 -13.90 -0.12 -7.56
CA GLU A 105 -14.42 -1.40 -8.06
C GLU A 105 -14.02 -2.60 -7.22
N GLY A 106 -12.93 -2.48 -6.47
CA GLY A 106 -12.46 -3.52 -5.57
C GLY A 106 -11.87 -2.97 -4.29
N ILE A 107 -12.27 -3.54 -3.15
CA ILE A 107 -11.64 -3.32 -1.86
C ILE A 107 -11.12 -4.66 -1.38
N ILE A 108 -9.82 -4.72 -1.11
CA ILE A 108 -9.11 -5.97 -0.79
C ILE A 108 -8.24 -5.80 0.45
N PHE A 109 -7.82 -6.91 1.02
CA PHE A 109 -6.75 -6.87 2.00
C PHE A 109 -5.39 -6.86 1.31
N PHE A 110 -4.47 -6.05 1.84
CA PHE A 110 -3.09 -5.96 1.34
C PHE A 110 -2.39 -7.33 1.43
N PRO A 111 -1.54 -7.69 0.46
CA PRO A 111 -0.81 -8.94 0.50
C PRO A 111 0.10 -9.05 1.73
N LEU A 112 0.29 -10.26 2.22
CA LEU A 112 1.43 -10.52 3.10
C LEU A 112 2.71 -10.22 2.31
N ASP A 113 3.64 -9.47 2.92
CA ASP A 113 4.87 -9.02 2.23
C ASP A 113 5.87 -10.16 1.96
N LEU A 114 5.36 -11.26 1.42
CA LEU A 114 6.13 -12.43 0.97
C LEU A 114 6.30 -12.37 -0.55
N PRO A 115 7.53 -12.56 -1.08
CA PRO A 115 7.81 -12.34 -2.50
C PRO A 115 6.86 -13.07 -3.45
N TYR A 116 6.55 -14.33 -3.14
CA TYR A 116 5.64 -15.14 -3.95
C TYR A 116 4.21 -14.58 -3.95
N LEU A 117 3.68 -14.23 -2.77
CA LEU A 117 2.31 -13.72 -2.63
C LEU A 117 2.16 -12.34 -3.25
N THR A 118 3.12 -11.48 -3.04
CA THR A 118 3.16 -10.15 -3.67
C THR A 118 3.13 -10.26 -5.19
N ARG A 119 4.03 -11.08 -5.78
CA ARG A 119 4.05 -11.29 -7.23
C ARG A 119 2.73 -11.86 -7.75
N LYS A 120 2.17 -12.86 -7.06
CA LYS A 120 0.88 -13.46 -7.41
C LYS A 120 -0.22 -12.41 -7.50
N ILE A 121 -0.33 -11.53 -6.51
CA ILE A 121 -1.37 -10.51 -6.46
C ILE A 121 -1.15 -9.42 -7.51
N LEU A 122 0.08 -8.98 -7.73
CA LEU A 122 0.43 -8.05 -8.81
C LEU A 122 0.06 -8.62 -10.19
N HIS A 123 0.30 -9.91 -10.43
CA HIS A 123 -0.08 -10.58 -11.68
C HIS A 123 -1.61 -10.77 -11.82
N ILE A 124 -2.36 -10.84 -10.72
CA ILE A 124 -3.82 -10.89 -10.74
C ILE A 124 -4.40 -9.51 -11.05
N ILE A 125 -3.96 -8.47 -10.34
CA ILE A 125 -4.51 -7.11 -10.47
C ILE A 125 -3.97 -6.42 -11.72
N LYS A 126 -2.70 -6.64 -12.08
CA LYS A 126 -1.98 -6.01 -13.19
C LYS A 126 -2.13 -4.48 -13.18
N PRO A 127 -1.75 -3.82 -12.07
CA PRO A 127 -1.92 -2.39 -11.97
C PRO A 127 -0.97 -1.67 -12.95
N ILE A 128 -1.46 -0.60 -13.56
CA ILE A 128 -0.62 0.30 -14.37
C ILE A 128 0.16 1.28 -13.50
N THR A 129 -0.28 1.50 -12.27
CA THR A 129 0.41 2.27 -11.23
C THR A 129 -0.09 1.90 -9.85
N ILE A 130 0.75 2.12 -8.84
CA ILE A 130 0.43 1.89 -7.44
C ILE A 130 0.61 3.20 -6.68
N LEU A 131 -0.40 3.61 -5.91
CA LEU A 131 -0.36 4.77 -5.01
C LEU A 131 -0.30 4.26 -3.57
N LEU A 132 0.80 4.53 -2.87
CA LEU A 132 0.98 4.22 -1.46
C LEU A 132 0.64 5.45 -0.63
N VAL A 133 -0.39 5.37 0.20
CA VAL A 133 -0.82 6.48 1.06
C VAL A 133 0.01 6.51 2.33
N GLU A 134 0.49 7.68 2.69
CA GLU A 134 1.41 7.94 3.81
C GLU A 134 2.73 7.15 3.68
N THR A 135 3.17 6.43 4.73
CA THR A 135 4.52 5.82 4.77
C THR A 135 4.43 4.29 4.83
N GLU A 136 3.73 3.72 3.87
CA GLU A 136 3.55 2.26 3.74
C GLU A 136 4.69 1.65 2.89
N ILE A 137 5.90 1.61 3.48
CA ILE A 137 7.12 1.10 2.83
C ILE A 137 7.24 -0.41 3.13
N TRP A 138 6.71 -1.24 2.23
CA TRP A 138 6.77 -2.70 2.29
C TRP A 138 7.88 -3.23 1.38
N PRO A 139 8.98 -3.79 1.94
CA PRO A 139 10.19 -4.07 1.19
C PRO A 139 10.02 -4.99 -0.02
N ASN A 140 9.38 -6.15 0.17
CA ASN A 140 9.16 -7.09 -0.94
C ASN A 140 8.16 -6.54 -1.95
N PHE A 141 7.10 -5.87 -1.48
CA PHE A 141 6.10 -5.27 -2.35
C PHE A 141 6.73 -4.26 -3.31
N LEU A 142 7.53 -3.32 -2.80
CA LEU A 142 8.24 -2.33 -3.60
C LEU A 142 9.21 -2.97 -4.58
N ARG A 143 10.02 -3.92 -4.10
CA ARG A 143 10.99 -4.62 -4.95
C ARG A 143 10.32 -5.39 -6.08
N ILE A 144 9.22 -6.10 -5.79
CA ILE A 144 8.51 -6.87 -6.80
C ILE A 144 7.81 -5.94 -7.80
N ALA A 145 7.14 -4.87 -7.33
CA ALA A 145 6.54 -3.88 -8.22
C ALA A 145 7.60 -3.31 -9.20
N GLN A 146 8.78 -2.94 -8.71
CA GLN A 146 9.89 -2.49 -9.54
C GLN A 146 10.35 -3.56 -10.54
N SER A 147 10.43 -4.84 -10.11
CA SER A 147 10.86 -5.93 -11.02
C SER A 147 9.82 -6.28 -12.10
N GLU A 148 8.59 -5.85 -11.93
CA GLU A 148 7.47 -6.01 -12.88
C GLU A 148 7.20 -4.70 -13.66
N ASP A 149 8.13 -3.73 -13.58
CA ASP A 149 8.04 -2.42 -14.23
C ASP A 149 6.73 -1.66 -13.90
N ILE A 150 6.22 -1.83 -12.67
CA ILE A 150 5.02 -1.15 -12.21
C ILE A 150 5.42 0.11 -11.44
N PRO A 151 5.09 1.31 -11.94
CA PRO A 151 5.40 2.57 -11.28
C PRO A 151 4.69 2.68 -9.93
N VAL A 152 5.45 3.06 -8.90
CA VAL A 152 4.95 3.28 -7.54
C VAL A 152 5.12 4.74 -7.18
N MET A 153 4.06 5.34 -6.63
CA MET A 153 4.07 6.71 -6.10
C MET A 153 3.68 6.70 -4.62
N MET A 154 4.40 7.46 -3.81
CA MET A 154 3.97 7.78 -2.45
C MET A 154 3.12 9.04 -2.48
N VAL A 155 1.89 8.97 -1.97
CA VAL A 155 0.96 10.10 -1.88
C VAL A 155 0.64 10.41 -0.42
N ASN A 156 0.44 11.69 -0.10
CA ASN A 156 0.23 12.14 1.27
C ASN A 156 1.36 11.69 2.21
N GLY A 157 2.62 11.64 1.71
CA GLY A 157 3.76 11.10 2.43
C GLY A 157 4.09 11.88 3.71
N ARG A 158 4.28 11.16 4.81
CA ARG A 158 4.59 11.73 6.13
C ARG A 158 5.67 10.91 6.83
N ILE A 159 6.75 11.56 7.24
CA ILE A 159 7.86 10.92 7.97
C ILE A 159 8.02 11.58 9.34
N SER A 160 7.58 10.91 10.39
CA SER A 160 7.80 11.41 11.76
C SER A 160 9.27 11.31 12.18
N ASP A 161 9.71 12.14 13.13
CA ASP A 161 11.06 12.06 13.72
C ASP A 161 11.40 10.66 14.24
N ARG A 162 10.41 9.98 14.82
CA ARG A 162 10.58 8.62 15.33
C ARG A 162 10.82 7.64 14.20
N SER A 163 10.08 7.75 13.09
CA SER A 163 10.25 6.92 11.90
C SER A 163 11.59 7.20 11.24
N MET A 164 11.95 8.49 11.11
CA MET A 164 13.24 8.94 10.61
C MET A 164 14.42 8.28 11.33
N LYS A 165 14.40 8.28 12.68
CA LYS A 165 15.44 7.64 13.49
C LYS A 165 15.53 6.13 13.21
N ARG A 166 14.40 5.44 13.13
CA ARG A 166 14.36 4.00 12.84
C ARG A 166 14.92 3.67 11.46
N TYR A 167 14.50 4.40 10.43
CA TYR A 167 14.98 4.18 9.06
C TYR A 167 16.47 4.48 8.90
N LYS A 168 17.03 5.41 9.67
CA LYS A 168 18.47 5.67 9.71
C LYS A 168 19.30 4.47 10.17
N TYR A 169 18.81 3.65 11.09
CA TYR A 169 19.52 2.44 11.54
C TYR A 169 19.71 1.41 10.41
N ILE A 170 18.83 1.42 9.44
CA ILE A 170 18.88 0.52 8.27
C ILE A 170 19.04 1.33 6.97
N SER A 171 19.78 2.44 7.01
CA SER A 171 19.82 3.46 5.96
C SER A 171 20.11 2.91 4.56
N ALA A 172 21.06 1.98 4.43
CA ALA A 172 21.38 1.36 3.14
C ALA A 172 20.18 0.58 2.56
N PHE A 173 19.43 -0.12 3.42
CA PHE A 173 18.23 -0.85 3.03
C PHE A 173 17.06 0.10 2.71
N THR A 174 16.88 1.13 3.53
CA THR A 174 15.88 2.18 3.29
C THR A 174 16.12 2.86 1.94
N LYS A 175 17.34 3.27 1.66
CA LYS A 175 17.71 3.87 0.37
C LYS A 175 17.44 2.94 -0.82
N GLU A 176 17.71 1.64 -0.65
CA GLU A 176 17.42 0.63 -1.68
C GLU A 176 15.90 0.53 -1.94
N MET A 177 15.08 0.52 -0.88
CA MET A 177 13.61 0.50 -1.00
C MET A 177 13.05 1.76 -1.67
N LEU A 178 13.54 2.95 -1.25
CA LEU A 178 13.06 4.22 -1.79
C LEU A 178 13.34 4.40 -3.29
N ARG A 179 14.37 3.75 -3.83
CA ARG A 179 14.65 3.74 -5.28
C ARG A 179 13.56 3.05 -6.10
N SER A 180 12.71 2.24 -5.47
CA SER A 180 11.57 1.59 -6.13
C SER A 180 10.33 2.49 -6.21
N ILE A 181 10.41 3.70 -5.66
CA ILE A 181 9.34 4.69 -5.69
C ILE A 181 9.74 5.80 -6.66
N GLU A 182 8.90 6.05 -7.67
CA GLU A 182 9.21 7.02 -8.73
C GLU A 182 8.86 8.46 -8.36
N ARG A 183 7.85 8.66 -7.50
CA ARG A 183 7.39 9.98 -7.08
C ARG A 183 6.99 10.00 -5.62
N PHE A 184 7.32 11.09 -4.93
CA PHE A 184 7.02 11.34 -3.54
C PHE A 184 6.20 12.63 -3.41
N CYS A 185 4.90 12.51 -3.17
CA CYS A 185 4.00 13.62 -2.86
C CYS A 185 3.90 13.77 -1.35
N MET A 186 4.66 14.72 -0.78
CA MET A 186 4.83 14.85 0.67
C MET A 186 3.86 15.87 1.27
N GLN A 187 3.44 15.66 2.53
CA GLN A 187 2.51 16.57 3.22
C GLN A 187 3.12 17.94 3.53
N SER A 188 4.42 18.00 3.77
CA SER A 188 5.10 19.24 4.17
C SER A 188 6.56 19.27 3.70
N LYS A 189 7.16 20.47 3.75
CA LYS A 189 8.61 20.65 3.52
C LYS A 189 9.45 19.86 4.54
N PHE A 190 8.95 19.67 5.74
CA PHE A 190 9.62 18.90 6.79
C PHE A 190 9.66 17.40 6.42
N ASP A 191 8.54 16.86 5.97
CA ASP A 191 8.46 15.47 5.50
C ASP A 191 9.31 15.24 4.24
N ALA A 192 9.32 16.23 3.32
CA ALA A 192 10.18 16.21 2.13
C ALA A 192 11.66 16.16 2.49
N ALA A 193 12.12 16.99 3.44
CA ALA A 193 13.50 16.96 3.92
C ALA A 193 13.85 15.61 4.59
N HIS A 194 12.92 15.02 5.31
CA HIS A 194 13.13 13.72 5.94
C HIS A 194 13.29 12.59 4.93
N ILE A 195 12.43 12.50 3.91
CA ILE A 195 12.51 11.44 2.90
C ILE A 195 13.76 11.59 2.02
N GLU A 196 14.19 12.82 1.74
CA GLU A 196 15.44 13.12 1.04
C GLU A 196 16.67 12.62 1.83
N VAL A 197 16.73 12.92 3.14
CA VAL A 197 17.79 12.41 4.02
C VAL A 197 17.82 10.89 4.10
N LEU A 198 16.67 10.23 3.97
CA LEU A 198 16.57 8.77 3.90
C LEU A 198 17.01 8.20 2.56
N GLY A 199 17.20 9.02 1.53
CA GLY A 199 17.81 8.65 0.26
C GLY A 199 16.86 8.66 -0.94
N ALA A 200 15.68 9.27 -0.84
CA ALA A 200 14.86 9.59 -2.00
C ALA A 200 15.58 10.63 -2.89
N HIS A 201 15.37 10.53 -4.20
CA HIS A 201 15.99 11.45 -5.14
C HIS A 201 15.23 12.78 -5.17
N THR A 202 15.91 13.90 -4.89
CA THR A 202 15.29 15.23 -4.72
C THR A 202 14.35 15.64 -5.84
N PRO A 203 14.68 15.48 -7.15
CA PRO A 203 13.78 15.79 -8.25
C PRO A 203 12.46 15.04 -8.27
N ASP A 204 12.37 13.92 -7.55
CA ASP A 204 11.17 13.08 -7.49
C ASP A 204 10.26 13.46 -6.31
N ILE A 205 10.68 14.46 -5.49
CA ILE A 205 9.96 14.90 -4.29
C ILE A 205 9.18 16.18 -4.58
N THR A 206 7.86 16.16 -4.32
CA THR A 206 6.98 17.32 -4.42
C THR A 206 6.21 17.51 -3.11
N VAL A 207 6.06 18.74 -2.64
CA VAL A 207 5.21 19.05 -1.48
C VAL A 207 3.81 19.38 -2.00
N THR A 208 2.85 18.50 -1.73
CA THR A 208 1.48 18.61 -2.22
C THR A 208 0.47 19.02 -1.15
N GLY A 209 0.88 19.07 0.11
CA GLY A 209 -0.04 19.31 1.22
C GLY A 209 -0.64 18.03 1.79
N ASN A 210 -1.54 18.19 2.77
CA ASN A 210 -2.16 17.05 3.45
C ASN A 210 -3.60 16.86 2.94
N MET A 211 -3.85 15.71 2.32
CA MET A 211 -5.14 15.32 1.74
C MET A 211 -6.32 15.35 2.74
N LYS A 212 -6.04 15.33 4.06
CA LYS A 212 -7.10 15.45 5.07
C LYS A 212 -7.84 16.79 5.01
N TYR A 213 -7.22 17.83 4.48
CA TYR A 213 -7.89 19.13 4.30
C TYR A 213 -8.84 19.17 3.11
N ASP A 214 -8.69 18.27 2.14
CA ASP A 214 -9.56 18.20 0.96
C ASP A 214 -10.96 17.60 1.25
N GLN A 215 -11.17 17.11 2.48
CA GLN A 215 -12.45 16.55 2.92
C GLN A 215 -13.47 17.61 3.33
N THR A 216 -13.06 18.88 3.41
CA THR A 216 -13.86 19.96 3.96
C THR A 216 -14.63 20.76 2.89
N TYR A 217 -14.52 20.37 1.61
CA TYR A 217 -15.16 21.07 0.49
C TYR A 217 -16.08 20.17 -0.32
#